data_055351a5f0899c22f43ca1c8e0e4ef37
#
_entry.id   055351a5f0899c22f43ca1c8e0e4ef37
#
_cell.length_a   1.000
_cell.length_b   1.000
_cell.length_c   1.000
_cell.angle_alpha   90.00
_cell.angle_beta   90.00
_cell.angle_gamma   90.00
#
_symmetry.space_group_name_H-M   'P 1'
#
loop_
_entity.id
_entity.type
_entity.pdbx_description
1 polymer ?
#
loop_
_entity_poly.entity_id
_entity_poly.type
_entity_poly.pdbx_seq_one_letter_code
_entity_poly.pdbx_strand_id
1 'polypeptide(L)'
;MSEEKKFVSINYTSRDFNSLRSDLMAYAKRYYPDTVKDFTEASFGSLMFDTVAYVGDILSFYLDYQFNESLLAGTNDYNNAVRLAKQIGYKFPGSTSAFGEVAFYAKVPANTVGLGPNTDYMPILRANTVVGASNGVSFILTEDVRFDNPDNEVVAADINNTTGIPSSYAVKAFGNVVSGQFETITINIGAFEKYKKVTLNDNTITEIMSVLDSDGNEYFEVDYLSQDVVYQSEVNHFL
;
A
#
# COMPACT_ATOMS: atom_id res chain seq x y z
N MET A 1 -33.63 67.04 3.76
CA MET A 1 -34.13 65.64 3.77
C MET A 1 -32.92 64.71 3.77
N SER A 2 -32.70 64.03 4.85
CA SER A 2 -31.61 63.07 5.00
C SER A 2 -31.95 61.82 4.16
N GLU A 3 -31.21 61.57 3.10
CA GLU A 3 -31.32 60.30 2.39
C GLU A 3 -30.91 59.17 3.32
N GLU A 4 -31.85 58.35 3.78
CA GLU A 4 -31.58 57.11 4.45
C GLU A 4 -30.75 56.23 3.52
N LYS A 5 -29.46 56.04 3.81
CA LYS A 5 -28.63 55.06 3.14
C LYS A 5 -29.18 53.64 3.45
N LYS A 6 -29.98 53.13 2.54
CA LYS A 6 -30.46 51.75 2.59
C LYS A 6 -29.25 50.79 2.57
N PHE A 7 -28.98 50.13 3.67
CA PHE A 7 -27.97 49.09 3.71
C PHE A 7 -28.42 47.91 2.84
N VAL A 8 -27.71 47.65 1.74
CA VAL A 8 -27.84 46.41 1.01
C VAL A 8 -26.85 45.42 1.65
N SER A 9 -27.34 44.29 2.13
CA SER A 9 -26.47 43.21 2.61
C SER A 9 -25.63 42.70 1.43
N ILE A 10 -24.31 42.72 1.57
CA ILE A 10 -23.41 42.08 0.61
C ILE A 10 -23.55 40.58 0.84
N ASN A 11 -23.86 39.84 -0.22
CA ASN A 11 -23.93 38.39 -0.16
C ASN A 11 -22.52 37.78 -0.35
N TYR A 12 -21.94 37.30 0.72
CA TYR A 12 -20.62 36.67 0.69
C TYR A 12 -20.67 35.17 0.26
N THR A 13 -21.85 34.64 -0.03
CA THR A 13 -22.05 33.26 -0.47
C THR A 13 -22.20 33.11 -1.98
N SER A 14 -22.20 34.20 -2.74
CA SER A 14 -22.22 34.17 -4.19
C SER A 14 -20.91 33.63 -4.73
N ARG A 15 -20.97 32.51 -5.45
CA ARG A 15 -19.78 31.77 -5.93
C ARG A 15 -19.78 31.56 -7.43
N ASP A 16 -20.93 31.65 -8.08
CA ASP A 16 -21.06 31.46 -9.52
C ASP A 16 -20.99 32.79 -10.27
N PHE A 17 -20.59 32.72 -11.55
CA PHE A 17 -20.41 33.86 -12.42
C PHE A 17 -21.62 34.83 -12.40
N ASN A 18 -22.84 34.31 -12.53
CA ASN A 18 -24.05 35.15 -12.64
C ASN A 18 -24.37 35.84 -11.34
N SER A 19 -24.21 35.19 -10.20
CA SER A 19 -24.41 35.75 -8.87
C SER A 19 -23.37 36.82 -8.60
N LEU A 20 -22.10 36.58 -8.85
CA LEU A 20 -21.00 37.55 -8.69
C LEU A 20 -21.19 38.75 -9.57
N ARG A 21 -21.55 38.56 -10.84
CA ARG A 21 -21.86 39.66 -11.78
C ARG A 21 -23.03 40.52 -11.29
N SER A 22 -24.10 39.87 -10.84
CA SER A 22 -25.29 40.58 -10.32
C SER A 22 -24.96 41.40 -9.08
N ASP A 23 -24.20 40.85 -8.15
CA ASP A 23 -23.79 41.53 -6.92
C ASP A 23 -22.85 42.72 -7.22
N LEU A 24 -21.89 42.54 -8.15
CA LEU A 24 -21.01 43.63 -8.61
C LEU A 24 -21.80 44.77 -9.26
N MET A 25 -22.78 44.47 -10.11
CA MET A 25 -23.65 45.49 -10.71
C MET A 25 -24.50 46.20 -9.66
N ALA A 26 -25.07 45.48 -8.70
CA ALA A 26 -25.83 46.05 -7.61
C ALA A 26 -24.97 46.98 -6.73
N TYR A 27 -23.73 46.55 -6.45
CA TYR A 27 -22.74 47.35 -5.73
C TYR A 27 -22.40 48.62 -6.48
N ALA A 28 -22.10 48.57 -7.79
CA ALA A 28 -21.74 49.70 -8.61
C ALA A 28 -22.91 50.73 -8.72
N LYS A 29 -24.14 50.28 -8.95
CA LYS A 29 -25.34 51.11 -9.00
C LYS A 29 -25.57 51.87 -7.70
N ARG A 30 -25.19 51.26 -6.57
CA ARG A 30 -25.41 51.85 -5.26
C ARG A 30 -24.35 52.86 -4.87
N TYR A 31 -23.09 52.51 -5.03
CA TYR A 31 -21.97 53.29 -4.51
C TYR A 31 -21.36 54.26 -5.53
N TYR A 32 -21.58 54.01 -6.82
CA TYR A 32 -21.03 54.81 -7.92
C TYR A 32 -22.07 55.17 -8.98
N PRO A 33 -23.26 55.69 -8.57
CA PRO A 33 -24.37 55.97 -9.48
C PRO A 33 -24.06 57.02 -10.55
N ASP A 34 -23.16 57.96 -10.22
CA ASP A 34 -22.78 59.06 -11.12
C ASP A 34 -21.64 58.67 -12.08
N THR A 35 -20.86 57.71 -11.72
CA THR A 35 -19.66 57.28 -12.46
C THR A 35 -19.96 56.14 -13.45
N VAL A 36 -20.78 55.18 -13.03
CA VAL A 36 -21.13 54.01 -13.84
C VAL A 36 -22.61 54.10 -14.21
N LYS A 37 -22.88 54.61 -15.41
CA LYS A 37 -24.26 54.82 -15.91
C LYS A 37 -24.69 53.82 -16.97
N ASP A 38 -23.71 53.21 -17.68
CA ASP A 38 -23.98 52.29 -18.76
C ASP A 38 -23.69 50.84 -18.31
N PHE A 39 -24.77 50.06 -18.23
CA PHE A 39 -24.76 48.61 -17.87
C PHE A 39 -25.19 47.75 -19.05
N THR A 40 -25.13 48.28 -20.27
CA THR A 40 -25.42 47.46 -21.48
C THR A 40 -24.31 46.41 -21.67
N GLU A 41 -24.66 45.28 -22.24
CA GLU A 41 -23.72 44.17 -22.41
C GLU A 41 -22.47 44.53 -23.24
N ALA A 42 -22.58 45.54 -24.12
CA ALA A 42 -21.48 46.00 -24.95
C ALA A 42 -20.66 47.12 -24.32
N SER A 43 -20.96 47.54 -23.07
CA SER A 43 -20.24 48.63 -22.39
C SER A 43 -18.92 48.14 -21.81
N PHE A 44 -17.92 49.02 -21.76
CA PHE A 44 -16.66 48.74 -21.08
C PHE A 44 -16.87 48.42 -19.58
N GLY A 45 -17.85 49.06 -18.92
CA GLY A 45 -18.20 48.75 -17.54
C GLY A 45 -18.70 47.32 -17.36
N SER A 46 -19.57 46.82 -18.27
CA SER A 46 -20.04 45.45 -18.26
C SER A 46 -18.88 44.46 -18.47
N LEU A 47 -17.98 44.71 -19.42
CA LEU A 47 -16.80 43.89 -19.65
C LEU A 47 -15.92 43.76 -18.39
N MET A 48 -15.74 44.84 -17.64
CA MET A 48 -14.98 44.81 -16.39
C MET A 48 -15.67 43.98 -15.32
N PHE A 49 -17.00 44.09 -15.16
CA PHE A 49 -17.76 43.26 -14.23
C PHE A 49 -17.73 41.78 -14.63
N ASP A 50 -17.85 41.49 -15.91
CA ASP A 50 -17.78 40.12 -16.43
C ASP A 50 -16.40 39.51 -16.19
N THR A 51 -15.32 40.28 -16.39
CA THR A 51 -13.96 39.85 -16.11
C THR A 51 -13.74 39.53 -14.62
N VAL A 52 -14.19 40.42 -13.74
CA VAL A 52 -14.07 40.25 -12.27
C VAL A 52 -14.93 39.07 -11.82
N ALA A 53 -16.14 38.93 -12.32
CA ALA A 53 -17.04 37.82 -11.99
C ALA A 53 -16.44 36.48 -12.46
N TYR A 54 -15.84 36.43 -13.65
CA TYR A 54 -15.16 35.25 -14.18
C TYR A 54 -13.95 34.84 -13.33
N VAL A 55 -13.12 35.79 -12.93
CA VAL A 55 -12.00 35.51 -12.02
C VAL A 55 -12.51 35.03 -10.66
N GLY A 56 -13.58 35.63 -10.14
CA GLY A 56 -14.21 35.19 -8.89
C GLY A 56 -14.76 33.77 -8.94
N ASP A 57 -15.39 33.41 -10.04
CA ASP A 57 -15.93 32.06 -10.29
C ASP A 57 -14.79 31.03 -10.33
N ILE A 58 -13.73 31.31 -11.09
CA ILE A 58 -12.55 30.44 -11.15
C ILE A 58 -11.90 30.29 -9.77
N LEU A 59 -11.73 31.37 -9.02
CA LEU A 59 -11.15 31.32 -7.68
C LEU A 59 -12.02 30.50 -6.72
N SER A 60 -13.35 30.64 -6.80
CA SER A 60 -14.29 29.83 -6.01
C SER A 60 -14.17 28.36 -6.33
N PHE A 61 -14.06 28.00 -7.62
CA PHE A 61 -13.83 26.61 -8.04
C PHE A 61 -12.52 26.07 -7.48
N TYR A 62 -11.41 26.81 -7.56
CA TYR A 62 -10.13 26.36 -7.02
C TYR A 62 -10.15 26.22 -5.51
N LEU A 63 -10.87 27.07 -4.79
CA LEU A 63 -11.03 26.96 -3.34
C LEU A 63 -11.79 25.68 -2.97
N ASP A 64 -12.89 25.39 -3.65
CA ASP A 64 -13.68 24.19 -3.41
C ASP A 64 -12.89 22.92 -3.80
N TYR A 65 -12.16 22.97 -4.91
CA TYR A 65 -11.29 21.89 -5.32
C TYR A 65 -10.20 21.61 -4.27
N GLN A 66 -9.48 22.65 -3.82
CA GLN A 66 -8.44 22.51 -2.81
C GLN A 66 -8.99 22.02 -1.47
N PHE A 67 -10.18 22.47 -1.10
CA PHE A 67 -10.84 21.97 0.11
C PHE A 67 -11.17 20.50 -0.01
N ASN A 68 -11.76 20.06 -1.11
CA ASN A 68 -12.08 18.67 -1.35
C ASN A 68 -10.81 17.78 -1.40
N GLU A 69 -9.75 18.27 -2.05
CA GLU A 69 -8.44 17.58 -2.07
C GLU A 69 -7.77 17.48 -0.69
N SER A 70 -8.17 18.29 0.28
CA SER A 70 -7.67 18.20 1.66
C SER A 70 -8.35 17.08 2.49
N LEU A 71 -9.46 16.56 2.00
CA LEU A 71 -10.25 15.53 2.67
C LEU A 71 -10.05 14.16 1.98
N LEU A 72 -9.76 13.11 2.76
CA LEU A 72 -9.57 11.77 2.20
C LEU A 72 -10.80 11.27 1.42
N ALA A 73 -12.01 11.63 1.86
CA ALA A 73 -13.25 11.23 1.18
C ALA A 73 -13.55 12.03 -0.10
N GLY A 74 -12.94 13.22 -0.26
CA GLY A 74 -13.21 14.13 -1.37
C GLY A 74 -12.11 14.21 -2.42
N THR A 75 -10.92 13.67 -2.12
CA THR A 75 -9.78 13.74 -3.05
C THR A 75 -10.00 12.87 -4.28
N ASN A 76 -9.70 13.43 -5.45
CA ASN A 76 -9.74 12.73 -6.74
C ASN A 76 -8.33 12.30 -7.20
N ASP A 77 -7.27 12.90 -6.64
CA ASP A 77 -5.90 12.51 -6.95
C ASP A 77 -5.48 11.30 -6.11
N TYR A 78 -5.15 10.19 -6.79
CA TYR A 78 -4.67 8.97 -6.16
C TYR A 78 -3.45 9.19 -5.25
N ASN A 79 -2.46 9.95 -5.72
CA ASN A 79 -1.25 10.21 -4.93
C ASN A 79 -1.56 11.03 -3.67
N ASN A 80 -2.50 11.96 -3.77
CA ASN A 80 -2.97 12.73 -2.64
C ASN A 80 -3.76 11.86 -1.65
N ALA A 81 -4.63 10.96 -2.14
CA ALA A 81 -5.34 10.00 -1.32
C ALA A 81 -4.38 9.11 -0.50
N VAL A 82 -3.36 8.55 -1.16
CA VAL A 82 -2.32 7.75 -0.50
C VAL A 82 -1.58 8.56 0.56
N ARG A 83 -1.24 9.82 0.27
CA ARG A 83 -0.57 10.71 1.22
C ARG A 83 -1.42 10.99 2.45
N LEU A 84 -2.70 11.32 2.25
CA LEU A 84 -3.65 11.57 3.34
C LEU A 84 -3.89 10.31 4.19
N ALA A 85 -4.02 9.15 3.53
CA ALA A 85 -4.16 7.87 4.22
C ALA A 85 -2.93 7.56 5.10
N LYS A 86 -1.71 7.80 4.58
CA LYS A 86 -0.48 7.66 5.37
C LYS A 86 -0.43 8.59 6.58
N GLN A 87 -0.95 9.81 6.49
CA GLN A 87 -1.01 10.75 7.62
C GLN A 87 -1.86 10.25 8.78
N ILE A 88 -2.90 9.44 8.50
CA ILE A 88 -3.73 8.78 9.52
C ILE A 88 -3.21 7.40 9.92
N GLY A 89 -1.98 7.04 9.50
CA GLY A 89 -1.32 5.79 9.87
C GLY A 89 -1.67 4.59 8.99
N TYR A 90 -2.38 4.77 7.87
CA TYR A 90 -2.66 3.67 6.96
C TYR A 90 -1.40 3.27 6.19
N LYS A 91 -0.99 2.01 6.33
CA LYS A 91 0.08 1.41 5.53
C LYS A 91 -0.57 0.78 4.30
N PHE A 92 -0.27 1.31 3.12
CA PHE A 92 -0.79 0.78 1.87
C PHE A 92 -0.14 -0.59 1.59
N PRO A 93 -0.92 -1.69 1.52
CA PRO A 93 -0.37 -3.04 1.44
C PRO A 93 0.22 -3.40 0.07
N GLY A 94 0.10 -2.54 -0.94
CA GLY A 94 0.53 -2.87 -2.30
C GLY A 94 -0.33 -3.98 -2.93
N SER A 95 0.29 -4.81 -3.77
CA SER A 95 -0.32 -6.02 -4.30
C SER A 95 -0.36 -7.10 -3.22
N THR A 96 -1.45 -7.85 -3.15
CA THR A 96 -1.60 -8.96 -2.21
C THR A 96 -1.33 -10.29 -2.91
N SER A 97 -0.51 -11.14 -2.28
CA SER A 97 -0.28 -12.51 -2.74
C SER A 97 -1.41 -13.44 -2.30
N ALA A 98 -1.64 -14.51 -3.06
CA ALA A 98 -2.56 -15.56 -2.65
C ALA A 98 -1.90 -16.46 -1.62
N PHE A 99 -2.67 -16.86 -0.60
CA PHE A 99 -2.26 -17.80 0.44
C PHE A 99 -2.88 -19.16 0.21
N GLY A 100 -2.18 -20.20 0.64
CA GLY A 100 -2.69 -21.55 0.61
C GLY A 100 -1.93 -22.46 1.54
N GLU A 101 -2.54 -23.61 1.87
CA GLU A 101 -1.91 -24.70 2.60
C GLU A 101 -1.59 -25.83 1.64
N VAL A 102 -0.38 -26.37 1.71
CA VAL A 102 0.09 -27.48 0.86
C VAL A 102 0.51 -28.65 1.73
N ALA A 103 0.10 -29.85 1.34
CA ALA A 103 0.55 -31.09 1.94
C ALA A 103 1.85 -31.57 1.28
N PHE A 104 2.89 -31.70 2.06
CA PHE A 104 4.18 -32.23 1.65
C PHE A 104 4.31 -33.67 2.09
N TYR A 105 4.92 -34.50 1.25
CA TYR A 105 5.14 -35.92 1.52
C TYR A 105 6.64 -36.23 1.46
N ALA A 106 7.18 -36.78 2.52
CA ALA A 106 8.54 -37.26 2.57
C ALA A 106 8.54 -38.78 2.72
N LYS A 107 9.34 -39.50 1.90
CA LYS A 107 9.56 -40.90 2.04
C LYS A 107 10.80 -41.14 2.87
N VAL A 108 10.66 -41.80 3.99
CA VAL A 108 11.70 -42.04 4.99
C VAL A 108 11.90 -43.53 5.18
N PRO A 109 13.14 -44.04 5.30
CA PRO A 109 13.40 -45.45 5.56
C PRO A 109 12.80 -45.88 6.90
N ALA A 110 12.49 -47.19 6.99
CA ALA A 110 12.06 -47.78 8.25
C ALA A 110 13.22 -47.80 9.26
N ASN A 111 12.87 -47.75 10.54
CA ASN A 111 13.85 -47.94 11.61
C ASN A 111 14.42 -49.34 11.56
N THR A 112 15.72 -49.49 11.79
CA THR A 112 16.40 -50.77 11.84
C THR A 112 16.09 -51.56 13.12
N VAL A 113 15.63 -50.88 14.16
CA VAL A 113 15.27 -51.42 15.46
C VAL A 113 13.84 -50.99 15.82
N GLY A 114 12.87 -51.89 15.64
CA GLY A 114 11.48 -51.64 15.93
C GLY A 114 10.60 -51.28 14.71
N LEU A 115 9.35 -50.93 14.98
CA LEU A 115 8.39 -50.48 13.97
C LEU A 115 8.35 -48.94 13.90
N GLY A 116 8.28 -48.41 12.70
CA GLY A 116 8.14 -46.99 12.47
C GLY A 116 9.22 -46.40 11.57
N PRO A 117 9.07 -45.11 11.19
CA PRO A 117 10.06 -44.42 10.38
C PRO A 117 11.32 -44.14 11.19
N ASN A 118 12.45 -44.04 10.52
CA ASN A 118 13.71 -43.64 11.15
C ASN A 118 13.75 -42.14 11.30
N THR A 119 13.69 -41.65 12.53
CA THR A 119 13.65 -40.21 12.87
C THR A 119 14.90 -39.45 12.46
N ASP A 120 16.07 -40.13 12.36
CA ASP A 120 17.33 -39.49 11.95
C ASP A 120 17.32 -39.00 10.48
N TYR A 121 16.39 -39.56 9.69
CA TYR A 121 16.25 -39.24 8.26
C TYR A 121 15.05 -38.34 7.96
N MET A 122 14.36 -37.81 8.97
CA MET A 122 13.24 -36.92 8.77
C MET A 122 13.72 -35.54 8.34
N PRO A 123 13.32 -35.03 7.15
CA PRO A 123 13.76 -33.75 6.67
C PRO A 123 13.02 -32.57 7.34
N ILE A 124 13.62 -31.41 7.22
CA ILE A 124 12.97 -30.11 7.53
C ILE A 124 13.01 -29.29 6.25
N LEU A 125 11.83 -28.89 5.74
CA LEU A 125 11.74 -27.88 4.70
C LEU A 125 11.80 -26.51 5.37
N ARG A 126 12.80 -25.74 5.00
CA ARG A 126 12.99 -24.40 5.57
C ARG A 126 12.02 -23.39 4.99
N ALA A 127 11.63 -22.42 5.79
CA ALA A 127 10.98 -21.23 5.31
C ALA A 127 11.71 -20.62 4.11
N ASN A 128 11.02 -19.94 3.24
CA ASN A 128 11.53 -19.39 1.98
C ASN A 128 11.89 -20.45 0.90
N THR A 129 11.58 -21.74 1.13
CA THR A 129 11.69 -22.73 0.06
C THR A 129 10.67 -22.45 -1.03
N VAL A 130 11.14 -22.42 -2.29
CA VAL A 130 10.27 -22.20 -3.46
C VAL A 130 9.69 -23.51 -3.95
N VAL A 131 8.38 -23.56 -4.10
CA VAL A 131 7.62 -24.72 -4.59
C VAL A 131 6.92 -24.33 -5.89
N GLY A 132 7.16 -25.08 -6.96
CA GLY A 132 6.52 -24.86 -8.26
C GLY A 132 5.23 -25.67 -8.40
N ALA A 133 4.17 -25.04 -8.89
CA ALA A 133 2.97 -25.74 -9.32
C ALA A 133 3.05 -26.18 -10.78
N SER A 134 2.25 -27.16 -11.16
CA SER A 134 2.24 -27.70 -12.53
C SER A 134 1.82 -26.71 -13.61
N ASN A 135 1.15 -25.62 -13.22
CA ASN A 135 0.76 -24.52 -14.09
C ASN A 135 1.83 -23.43 -14.23
N GLY A 136 3.04 -23.63 -13.67
CA GLY A 136 4.15 -22.69 -13.72
C GLY A 136 4.11 -21.57 -12.67
N VAL A 137 3.12 -21.54 -11.78
CA VAL A 137 3.07 -20.59 -10.67
C VAL A 137 4.02 -21.06 -9.57
N SER A 138 4.83 -20.14 -9.04
CA SER A 138 5.72 -20.38 -7.91
C SER A 138 5.06 -19.95 -6.59
N PHE A 139 5.34 -20.72 -5.56
CA PHE A 139 4.92 -20.46 -4.19
C PHE A 139 6.13 -20.50 -3.27
N ILE A 140 6.08 -19.72 -2.22
CA ILE A 140 7.14 -19.62 -1.21
C ILE A 140 6.56 -20.12 0.11
N LEU A 141 7.29 -21.01 0.76
CA LEU A 141 6.95 -21.55 2.08
C LEU A 141 7.17 -20.46 3.14
N THR A 142 6.17 -20.19 3.97
CA THR A 142 6.21 -19.08 4.94
C THR A 142 6.88 -19.46 6.26
N GLU A 143 6.91 -20.76 6.59
CA GLU A 143 7.43 -21.30 7.85
C GLU A 143 8.16 -22.63 7.64
N ASP A 144 8.99 -23.04 8.60
CA ASP A 144 9.66 -24.34 8.56
C ASP A 144 8.65 -25.48 8.69
N VAL A 145 8.65 -26.42 7.73
CA VAL A 145 7.84 -27.63 7.81
C VAL A 145 8.69 -28.78 8.31
N ARG A 146 8.35 -29.26 9.48
CA ARG A 146 9.07 -30.33 10.17
C ARG A 146 8.35 -31.65 10.01
N PHE A 147 9.04 -32.64 9.44
CA PHE A 147 8.50 -34.02 9.29
C PHE A 147 8.68 -34.87 10.54
N ASP A 148 9.51 -34.42 11.49
CA ASP A 148 9.72 -35.10 12.79
C ASP A 148 8.64 -34.76 13.83
N ASN A 149 7.65 -33.95 13.51
CA ASN A 149 6.53 -33.65 14.40
C ASN A 149 5.70 -34.93 14.62
N PRO A 150 5.44 -35.34 15.88
CA PRO A 150 4.66 -36.53 16.19
C PRO A 150 3.19 -36.47 15.75
N ASP A 151 2.66 -35.26 15.49
CA ASP A 151 1.29 -35.04 15.02
C ASP A 151 1.13 -35.32 13.50
N ASN A 152 2.23 -35.51 12.79
CA ASN A 152 2.21 -35.81 11.37
C ASN A 152 1.65 -37.21 11.07
N GLU A 153 0.87 -37.33 10.00
CA GLU A 153 0.35 -38.59 9.52
C GLU A 153 1.49 -39.45 8.93
N VAL A 154 1.66 -40.67 9.45
CA VAL A 154 2.67 -41.62 8.99
C VAL A 154 2.01 -42.87 8.46
N VAL A 155 2.33 -43.25 7.21
CA VAL A 155 1.77 -44.43 6.53
C VAL A 155 2.91 -45.28 5.98
N ALA A 156 2.77 -46.60 6.02
CA ALA A 156 3.71 -47.48 5.36
C ALA A 156 3.68 -47.25 3.84
N ALA A 157 4.83 -46.93 3.24
CA ALA A 157 4.95 -46.66 1.81
C ALA A 157 5.33 -47.90 1.02
N ASP A 158 6.40 -48.60 1.43
CA ASP A 158 6.81 -49.88 0.81
C ASP A 158 6.80 -50.99 1.86
N ILE A 159 6.26 -52.12 1.46
CA ILE A 159 6.21 -53.32 2.29
C ILE A 159 7.06 -54.39 1.62
N ASN A 160 7.95 -55.00 2.38
CA ASN A 160 8.71 -56.17 1.92
C ASN A 160 7.76 -57.36 1.77
N ASN A 161 7.53 -57.80 0.54
CA ASN A 161 6.57 -58.89 0.24
C ASN A 161 6.94 -60.23 0.86
N THR A 162 8.20 -60.44 1.26
CA THR A 162 8.67 -61.69 1.85
C THR A 162 8.47 -61.72 3.36
N THR A 163 8.67 -60.59 4.02
CA THR A 163 8.61 -60.48 5.49
C THR A 163 7.34 -59.84 6.01
N GLY A 164 6.58 -59.15 5.14
CA GLY A 164 5.40 -58.34 5.52
C GLY A 164 5.73 -57.09 6.32
N ILE A 165 7.02 -56.76 6.51
CA ILE A 165 7.46 -55.61 7.29
C ILE A 165 7.66 -54.40 6.37
N PRO A 166 7.19 -53.18 6.75
CA PRO A 166 7.46 -51.96 5.99
C PRO A 166 8.96 -51.69 5.88
N SER A 167 9.43 -51.38 4.68
CA SER A 167 10.82 -50.96 4.41
C SER A 167 10.96 -49.43 4.33
N SER A 168 9.85 -48.72 4.11
CA SER A 168 9.81 -47.29 4.14
C SER A 168 8.43 -46.78 4.57
N TYR A 169 8.40 -45.53 5.07
CA TYR A 169 7.20 -44.83 5.48
C TYR A 169 7.08 -43.51 4.71
N ALA A 170 5.87 -43.14 4.39
CA ALA A 170 5.54 -41.79 3.91
C ALA A 170 5.04 -40.97 5.10
N VAL A 171 5.65 -39.85 5.33
CA VAL A 171 5.25 -38.85 6.34
C VAL A 171 4.62 -37.70 5.62
N LYS A 172 3.45 -37.27 6.07
CA LYS A 172 2.71 -36.13 5.52
C LYS A 172 2.79 -34.99 6.50
N ALA A 173 3.22 -33.82 6.04
CA ALA A 173 3.23 -32.58 6.82
C ALA A 173 2.58 -31.45 6.01
N PHE A 174 1.93 -30.55 6.70
CA PHE A 174 1.31 -29.39 6.07
C PHE A 174 2.19 -28.15 6.26
N GLY A 175 2.17 -27.28 5.25
CA GLY A 175 2.87 -26.00 5.32
C GLY A 175 2.11 -24.90 4.60
N ASN A 176 2.17 -23.72 5.16
CA ASN A 176 1.57 -22.54 4.60
C ASN A 176 2.46 -21.96 3.50
N VAL A 177 1.86 -21.65 2.36
CA VAL A 177 2.57 -21.09 1.21
C VAL A 177 1.91 -19.82 0.73
N VAL A 178 2.71 -18.95 0.15
CA VAL A 178 2.28 -17.69 -0.46
C VAL A 178 2.71 -17.66 -1.92
N SER A 179 1.84 -17.22 -2.82
CA SER A 179 2.20 -17.09 -4.23
C SER A 179 3.21 -15.95 -4.42
N GLY A 180 4.32 -16.25 -5.10
CA GLY A 180 5.36 -15.28 -5.38
C GLY A 180 6.66 -15.94 -5.82
N GLN A 181 7.61 -15.10 -6.16
CA GLN A 181 9.00 -15.49 -6.44
C GLN A 181 9.93 -14.42 -5.90
N PHE A 182 11.13 -14.81 -5.54
CA PHE A 182 12.15 -13.86 -5.12
C PHE A 182 12.77 -13.18 -6.33
N GLU A 183 12.94 -11.87 -6.24
CA GLU A 183 13.70 -11.08 -7.18
C GLU A 183 14.73 -10.23 -6.42
N THR A 184 15.93 -10.14 -6.96
CA THR A 184 16.98 -9.31 -6.38
C THR A 184 17.27 -8.14 -7.31
N ILE A 185 17.11 -6.93 -6.79
CA ILE A 185 17.38 -5.69 -7.52
C ILE A 185 18.64 -5.05 -6.95
N THR A 186 19.65 -4.86 -7.79
CA THR A 186 20.88 -4.14 -7.38
C THR A 186 20.74 -2.67 -7.73
N ILE A 187 20.95 -1.81 -6.72
CA ILE A 187 20.82 -0.36 -6.84
C ILE A 187 22.16 0.30 -6.57
N ASN A 188 22.66 1.09 -7.54
CA ASN A 188 23.86 1.86 -7.33
C ASN A 188 23.52 3.17 -6.61
N ILE A 189 23.99 3.29 -5.37
CA ILE A 189 23.70 4.46 -4.53
C ILE A 189 24.58 5.66 -4.92
N GLY A 190 25.81 5.43 -5.42
CA GLY A 190 26.76 6.50 -5.75
C GLY A 190 27.25 7.26 -4.52
N ALA A 191 27.42 8.58 -4.64
CA ALA A 191 27.85 9.42 -3.53
C ALA A 191 26.77 9.50 -2.43
N PHE A 192 27.22 9.74 -1.18
CA PHE A 192 26.30 9.91 -0.05
C PHE A 192 25.32 11.06 -0.28
N GLU A 193 24.05 10.76 -0.12
CA GLU A 193 22.93 11.71 -0.20
C GLU A 193 22.00 11.43 0.99
N LYS A 194 21.70 12.48 1.78
CA LYS A 194 20.81 12.35 2.93
C LYS A 194 19.37 12.12 2.46
N TYR A 195 18.71 11.11 3.00
CA TYR A 195 17.32 10.74 2.64
C TYR A 195 17.15 10.39 1.16
N LYS A 196 18.14 9.72 0.59
CA LYS A 196 18.05 9.27 -0.79
C LYS A 196 16.78 8.45 -1.04
N LYS A 197 16.02 8.87 -2.03
CA LYS A 197 14.81 8.19 -2.44
C LYS A 197 15.11 7.30 -3.64
N VAL A 198 14.79 6.02 -3.50
CA VAL A 198 14.85 5.05 -4.60
C VAL A 198 13.44 4.60 -4.92
N THR A 199 13.09 4.60 -6.20
CA THR A 199 11.80 4.10 -6.68
C THR A 199 12.02 2.77 -7.36
N LEU A 200 11.32 1.74 -6.90
CA LEU A 200 11.25 0.46 -7.56
C LEU A 200 10.18 0.56 -8.65
N ASN A 201 10.57 0.32 -9.92
CA ASN A 201 9.68 0.50 -11.07
C ASN A 201 8.82 -0.74 -11.39
N ASP A 202 8.60 -1.59 -10.40
CA ASP A 202 7.76 -2.76 -10.53
C ASP A 202 6.53 -2.65 -9.62
N ASN A 203 5.35 -2.73 -10.23
CA ASN A 203 4.06 -2.65 -9.51
C ASN A 203 3.61 -4.01 -8.95
N THR A 204 4.37 -5.08 -9.22
CA THR A 204 4.05 -6.44 -8.76
C THR A 204 4.73 -6.77 -7.43
N ILE A 205 5.62 -5.91 -6.94
CA ILE A 205 6.28 -6.09 -5.64
C ILE A 205 5.26 -6.08 -4.52
N THR A 206 5.24 -7.15 -3.75
CA THR A 206 4.34 -7.32 -2.59
C THR A 206 5.01 -6.97 -1.28
N GLU A 207 6.30 -7.33 -1.15
CA GLU A 207 7.06 -7.16 0.08
C GLU A 207 8.55 -7.02 -0.23
N ILE A 208 9.25 -6.25 0.60
CA ILE A 208 10.71 -6.17 0.61
C ILE A 208 11.22 -7.07 1.72
N MET A 209 11.86 -8.18 1.36
CA MET A 209 12.33 -9.19 2.31
C MET A 209 13.58 -8.72 3.06
N SER A 210 14.55 -8.13 2.37
CA SER A 210 15.78 -7.62 2.96
C SER A 210 16.41 -6.54 2.09
N VAL A 211 17.13 -5.65 2.71
CA VAL A 211 17.98 -4.65 2.05
C VAL A 211 19.39 -4.78 2.61
N LEU A 212 20.34 -5.11 1.75
CA LEU A 212 21.72 -5.33 2.12
C LEU A 212 22.64 -4.37 1.36
N ASP A 213 23.73 -3.93 1.97
CA ASP A 213 24.79 -3.23 1.27
C ASP A 213 25.84 -4.18 0.69
N SER A 214 26.86 -3.63 0.02
CA SER A 214 27.98 -4.40 -0.56
C SER A 214 28.84 -5.10 0.48
N ASP A 215 28.82 -4.66 1.73
CA ASP A 215 29.58 -5.21 2.84
C ASP A 215 28.78 -6.25 3.64
N GLY A 216 27.50 -6.45 3.27
CA GLY A 216 26.60 -7.41 3.91
C GLY A 216 25.85 -6.87 5.13
N ASN A 217 25.90 -5.54 5.37
CA ASN A 217 25.10 -4.96 6.44
C ASN A 217 23.64 -4.89 6.04
N GLU A 218 22.75 -5.27 6.94
CA GLU A 218 21.30 -5.25 6.73
C GLU A 218 20.70 -3.92 7.19
N TYR A 219 19.76 -3.40 6.37
CA TYR A 219 19.00 -2.19 6.66
C TYR A 219 17.55 -2.57 6.98
N PHE A 220 17.06 -2.07 8.10
CA PHE A 220 15.72 -2.39 8.60
C PHE A 220 14.72 -1.30 8.29
N GLU A 221 13.46 -1.69 8.07
CA GLU A 221 12.34 -0.76 7.93
C GLU A 221 12.09 -0.06 9.28
N VAL A 222 11.88 1.24 9.23
CA VAL A 222 11.55 2.07 10.40
C VAL A 222 10.27 2.88 10.12
N ASP A 223 9.51 3.17 11.15
CA ASP A 223 8.26 3.93 11.01
C ASP A 223 8.52 5.41 10.64
N TYR A 224 9.64 5.97 11.07
CA TYR A 224 10.05 7.34 10.78
C TYR A 224 11.58 7.48 10.69
N LEU A 225 12.05 8.36 9.80
CA LEU A 225 13.47 8.50 9.45
C LEU A 225 14.40 8.98 10.59
N SER A 226 13.87 9.43 11.71
CA SER A 226 14.64 9.81 12.91
C SER A 226 14.68 8.71 13.97
N GLN A 227 14.15 7.52 13.69
CA GLN A 227 14.24 6.37 14.58
C GLN A 227 15.66 5.82 14.57
N ASP A 228 16.26 5.68 15.75
CA ASP A 228 17.65 5.24 15.96
C ASP A 228 17.75 3.85 16.58
N VAL A 229 16.62 3.25 16.97
CA VAL A 229 16.56 1.92 17.59
C VAL A 229 15.52 1.07 16.91
N VAL A 230 15.90 -0.14 16.54
CA VAL A 230 15.01 -1.19 16.01
C VAL A 230 15.05 -2.37 16.96
N TYR A 231 13.87 -2.85 17.36
CA TYR A 231 13.73 -4.06 18.17
C TYR A 231 13.44 -5.25 17.26
N GLN A 232 14.30 -6.26 17.31
CA GLN A 232 14.13 -7.51 16.59
C GLN A 232 13.78 -8.61 17.57
N SER A 233 12.73 -9.40 17.28
CA SER A 233 12.36 -10.57 18.07
C SER A 233 13.13 -11.79 17.56
N GLU A 234 13.87 -12.46 18.43
CA GLU A 234 14.51 -13.73 18.12
C GLU A 234 13.82 -14.86 18.87
N VAL A 235 13.71 -16.02 18.20
CA VAL A 235 13.18 -17.23 18.82
C VAL A 235 14.22 -17.78 19.79
N ASN A 236 13.85 -17.90 21.06
CA ASN A 236 14.73 -18.52 22.04
C ASN A 236 14.75 -20.05 21.85
N HIS A 237 15.85 -20.57 21.36
CA HIS A 237 16.05 -22.00 21.15
C HIS A 237 16.51 -22.78 22.40
N PHE A 238 16.60 -22.10 23.56
CA PHE A 238 17.07 -22.71 24.81
C PHE A 238 15.97 -23.04 25.82
N LEU A 239 14.70 -23.18 25.35
CA LEU A 239 13.59 -23.66 26.20
C LEU A 239 13.18 -25.05 25.76
#